data_e348449916b072124d732761181b3d49
#
_entry.id   e348449916b072124d732761181b3d49
#
_cell.length_a   1.000
_cell.length_b   1.000
_cell.length_c   1.000
_cell.angle_alpha   90.00
_cell.angle_beta   90.00
_cell.angle_gamma   90.00
#
_symmetry.space_group_name_H-M   'P 1'
#
loop_
_entity.id
_entity.type
_entity.pdbx_description
1 polymer ?
#
loop_
_entity_poly.entity_id
_entity_poly.type
_entity_poly.pdbx_seq_one_letter_code
_entity_poly.pdbx_strand_id
1 'polypeptide(L)'
;MLKQDHLLSKTLQMIFLYLILDFISFCTFKLERVEAFVVGRFQDTRKTLDNSFIQRPCRTFLHALAPHQPFTQVISDVDDTIKSSGGVKIGDVALGGIDTQYDRGEMYPGVFEFILQLSMHSLPKHLVTSEDSAIQSARIQPAKVAILTARAEEFKVALELKDDSKLGRALLETGLKSAGLQSWGLGPVLYGSVAEWVIQDRKGLRKFTNFERLLQQDPSGQLMQYIYMGDTGELDQEAGEAMCREYPEVVKAVFLHVVSETPYPPVPPPKLINGRPVVFFRTYVGAAAKATQLNLMSYSGLLKVCQAASEALKDVDQEDSKWVELERDLEEASQTMGLTKRVFEIELRKDDPFFSWQSQAST
;
A
#
# COMPACT_ATOMS: atom_id res chain seq x y z
N MET A 1 6.61 29.14 -36.05
CA MET A 1 6.73 27.86 -35.35
C MET A 1 5.82 27.78 -34.12
N LEU A 2 5.83 28.71 -33.20
CA LEU A 2 5.02 28.68 -31.94
C LEU A 2 3.50 28.61 -32.08
N LYS A 3 2.90 29.06 -33.20
CA LYS A 3 1.45 28.99 -33.45
C LYS A 3 0.95 27.64 -33.95
N GLN A 4 1.81 26.83 -34.56
CA GLN A 4 1.45 25.47 -35.05
C GLN A 4 1.39 24.45 -33.93
N ASP A 5 2.28 24.54 -32.95
CA ASP A 5 2.32 23.61 -31.80
C ASP A 5 1.10 23.78 -30.89
N HIS A 6 0.61 25.04 -30.76
CA HIS A 6 -0.60 25.34 -29.97
C HIS A 6 -1.89 24.83 -30.65
N LEU A 7 -1.93 24.79 -31.99
CA LEU A 7 -3.06 24.26 -32.74
C LEU A 7 -3.09 22.73 -32.70
N LEU A 8 -1.92 22.08 -32.83
CA LEU A 8 -1.79 20.64 -32.69
C LEU A 8 -2.21 20.15 -31.30
N SER A 9 -1.80 20.87 -30.24
CA SER A 9 -2.18 20.55 -28.87
C SER A 9 -3.69 20.61 -28.65
N LYS A 10 -4.36 21.66 -29.15
CA LYS A 10 -5.82 21.79 -29.05
C LYS A 10 -6.57 20.73 -29.86
N THR A 11 -6.06 20.38 -31.05
CA THR A 11 -6.66 19.32 -31.88
C THR A 11 -6.55 17.95 -31.23
N LEU A 12 -5.41 17.61 -30.60
CA LEU A 12 -5.24 16.40 -29.84
C LEU A 12 -6.15 16.35 -28.60
N GLN A 13 -6.31 17.48 -27.90
CA GLN A 13 -7.24 17.59 -26.78
C GLN A 13 -8.69 17.38 -27.19
N MET A 14 -9.11 17.95 -28.33
CA MET A 14 -10.44 17.76 -28.88
C MET A 14 -10.70 16.32 -29.33
N ILE A 15 -9.72 15.67 -29.96
CA ILE A 15 -9.81 14.25 -30.35
C ILE A 15 -9.93 13.35 -29.12
N PHE A 16 -9.14 13.63 -28.08
CA PHE A 16 -9.19 12.88 -26.82
C PHE A 16 -10.52 13.06 -26.09
N LEU A 17 -11.05 14.30 -26.07
CA LEU A 17 -12.37 14.60 -25.50
C LEU A 17 -13.48 13.90 -26.30
N TYR A 18 -13.38 13.86 -27.62
CA TYR A 18 -14.35 13.18 -28.48
C TYR A 18 -14.35 11.67 -28.27
N LEU A 19 -13.16 11.06 -28.13
CA LEU A 19 -13.03 9.65 -27.81
C LEU A 19 -13.57 9.29 -26.41
N ILE A 20 -13.42 10.19 -25.44
CA ILE A 20 -14.01 10.03 -24.10
C ILE A 20 -15.53 10.11 -24.17
N LEU A 21 -16.07 11.07 -24.90
CA LEU A 21 -17.53 11.25 -25.04
C LEU A 21 -18.17 10.09 -25.81
N ASP A 22 -17.53 9.59 -26.86
CA ASP A 22 -17.98 8.38 -27.60
C ASP A 22 -17.94 7.14 -26.70
N PHE A 23 -16.90 7.00 -25.87
CA PHE A 23 -16.78 5.91 -24.93
C PHE A 23 -17.84 5.98 -23.82
N ILE A 24 -18.12 7.17 -23.29
CA ILE A 24 -19.20 7.40 -22.31
C ILE A 24 -20.56 7.06 -22.94
N SER A 25 -20.81 7.48 -24.17
CA SER A 25 -22.04 7.17 -24.91
C SER A 25 -22.20 5.67 -25.15
N PHE A 26 -21.11 4.96 -25.45
CA PHE A 26 -21.10 3.52 -25.62
C PHE A 26 -21.34 2.78 -24.29
N CYS A 27 -20.79 3.29 -23.19
CA CYS A 27 -21.00 2.73 -21.86
C CYS A 27 -22.42 2.94 -21.35
N THR A 28 -23.04 4.11 -21.59
CA THR A 28 -24.44 4.36 -21.20
C THR A 28 -25.40 3.47 -21.97
N PHE A 29 -25.15 3.24 -23.26
CA PHE A 29 -25.96 2.32 -24.07
C PHE A 29 -25.86 0.85 -23.64
N LYS A 30 -24.69 0.44 -23.11
CA LYS A 30 -24.53 -0.90 -22.52
C LYS A 30 -25.18 -1.02 -21.14
N LEU A 31 -25.15 0.03 -20.31
CA LEU A 31 -25.82 0.03 -19.00
C LEU A 31 -27.33 -0.13 -19.12
N GLU A 32 -27.99 0.58 -20.07
CA GLU A 32 -29.43 0.42 -20.30
C GLU A 32 -29.80 -1.02 -20.70
N ARG A 33 -28.93 -1.72 -21.45
CA ARG A 33 -29.15 -3.14 -21.78
C ARG A 33 -28.93 -4.09 -20.59
N VAL A 34 -28.00 -3.76 -19.68
CA VAL A 34 -27.74 -4.58 -18.50
C VAL A 34 -28.85 -4.41 -17.47
N GLU A 35 -29.38 -3.23 -17.27
CA GLU A 35 -30.54 -3.01 -16.39
C GLU A 35 -31.78 -3.72 -16.89
N ALA A 36 -32.06 -3.71 -18.20
CA ALA A 36 -33.15 -4.45 -18.79
C ALA A 36 -32.99 -5.97 -18.65
N PHE A 37 -31.75 -6.48 -18.66
CA PHE A 37 -31.47 -7.91 -18.49
C PHE A 37 -31.53 -8.36 -17.02
N VAL A 38 -31.12 -7.51 -16.08
CA VAL A 38 -31.15 -7.81 -14.64
C VAL A 38 -32.55 -7.73 -14.09
N VAL A 39 -33.38 -6.77 -14.50
CA VAL A 39 -34.79 -6.63 -14.05
C VAL A 39 -35.64 -7.79 -14.56
N GLY A 40 -35.41 -8.30 -15.79
CA GLY A 40 -36.09 -9.44 -16.34
C GLY A 40 -35.84 -10.79 -15.66
N ARG A 41 -34.69 -10.95 -15.00
CA ARG A 41 -34.30 -12.21 -14.33
C ARG A 41 -34.68 -12.28 -12.84
N PHE A 42 -34.97 -11.17 -12.19
CA PHE A 42 -35.35 -11.15 -10.77
C PHE A 42 -36.81 -11.38 -10.48
N GLN A 43 -37.67 -11.42 -11.50
CA GLN A 43 -39.09 -11.73 -11.29
C GLN A 43 -39.44 -13.24 -11.29
N ASP A 44 -38.53 -14.12 -11.74
CA ASP A 44 -38.83 -15.55 -11.90
C ASP A 44 -38.23 -16.46 -10.80
N THR A 45 -37.51 -15.95 -9.82
CA THR A 45 -36.84 -16.76 -8.78
C THR A 45 -37.42 -16.62 -7.36
N ARG A 46 -38.66 -16.15 -7.21
CA ARG A 46 -39.34 -16.08 -5.90
C ARG A 46 -40.21 -17.32 -5.54
N LYS A 47 -39.97 -18.45 -6.16
CA LYS A 47 -40.59 -19.71 -5.70
C LYS A 47 -39.52 -20.77 -5.58
N THR A 48 -39.37 -21.30 -4.37
CA THR A 48 -38.54 -22.42 -3.92
C THR A 48 -37.13 -22.05 -3.42
N LEU A 49 -37.04 -21.63 -2.16
CA LEU A 49 -35.87 -21.90 -1.32
C LEU A 49 -36.37 -22.62 -0.07
N ASP A 50 -36.31 -23.92 -0.15
CA ASP A 50 -36.50 -24.85 0.96
C ASP A 50 -35.24 -24.74 1.87
N ASN A 51 -35.50 -24.60 3.18
CA ASN A 51 -34.49 -24.49 4.22
C ASN A 51 -33.89 -25.88 4.50
N SER A 52 -32.82 -26.24 3.78
CA SER A 52 -32.06 -27.41 4.17
C SER A 52 -30.56 -27.25 3.91
N PHE A 53 -29.81 -27.15 5.03
CA PHE A 53 -28.41 -27.54 5.14
C PHE A 53 -27.37 -26.84 4.26
N ILE A 54 -26.97 -25.66 4.65
CA ILE A 54 -25.55 -25.27 4.49
C ILE A 54 -24.82 -25.75 5.76
N GLN A 55 -24.41 -27.00 5.75
CA GLN A 55 -23.38 -27.50 6.67
C GLN A 55 -22.07 -26.75 6.36
N ARG A 56 -21.67 -25.88 7.28
CA ARG A 56 -20.30 -25.35 7.29
C ARG A 56 -19.35 -26.54 7.38
N PRO A 57 -18.31 -26.65 6.52
CA PRO A 57 -17.33 -27.71 6.66
C PRO A 57 -16.70 -27.63 8.06
N CYS A 58 -16.65 -28.76 8.69
CA CYS A 58 -16.23 -28.98 10.06
C CYS A 58 -14.79 -28.45 10.28
N ARG A 59 -14.64 -27.50 11.19
CA ARG A 59 -13.39 -26.88 11.65
C ARG A 59 -12.49 -27.83 12.47
N THR A 60 -12.57 -29.12 12.32
CA THR A 60 -12.11 -30.08 13.34
C THR A 60 -10.74 -30.72 13.07
N PHE A 61 -9.92 -30.31 12.10
CA PHE A 61 -8.65 -30.98 11.81
C PHE A 61 -7.36 -30.15 11.95
N LEU A 62 -7.43 -28.91 12.47
CA LEU A 62 -6.23 -28.05 12.63
C LEU A 62 -5.92 -27.64 14.08
N HIS A 63 -6.49 -28.31 15.08
CA HIS A 63 -6.32 -27.92 16.49
C HIS A 63 -5.15 -28.58 17.26
N ALA A 64 -4.15 -29.12 16.56
CA ALA A 64 -3.00 -29.79 17.23
C ALA A 64 -1.64 -29.10 17.00
N LEU A 65 -1.59 -27.94 16.33
CA LEU A 65 -0.36 -27.14 16.22
C LEU A 65 -0.48 -25.92 17.12
N ALA A 66 0.65 -25.50 17.71
CA ALA A 66 0.76 -24.34 18.61
C ALA A 66 -0.09 -23.14 18.14
N PRO A 67 -0.57 -22.24 19.02
CA PRO A 67 -1.44 -21.14 18.64
C PRO A 67 -0.78 -20.40 17.50
N HIS A 68 -1.35 -20.57 16.28
CA HIS A 68 -0.85 -19.93 15.08
C HIS A 68 -0.98 -18.43 15.27
N GLN A 69 0.13 -17.74 15.28
CA GLN A 69 0.07 -16.28 15.16
C GLN A 69 -0.57 -15.95 13.80
N PRO A 70 -1.58 -15.12 13.77
CA PRO A 70 -2.24 -14.77 12.52
C PRO A 70 -1.26 -14.07 11.57
N PHE A 71 -1.26 -14.48 10.31
CA PHE A 71 -0.52 -13.74 9.28
C PHE A 71 -1.08 -12.33 9.14
N THR A 72 -0.19 -11.37 8.99
CA THR A 72 -0.56 -9.99 8.66
C THR A 72 -0.34 -9.77 7.17
N GLN A 73 -1.39 -9.39 6.45
CA GLN A 73 -1.28 -8.92 5.08
C GLN A 73 -1.32 -7.40 5.04
N VAL A 74 -0.32 -6.81 4.41
CA VAL A 74 -0.35 -5.38 4.08
C VAL A 74 -1.17 -5.20 2.80
N ILE A 75 -2.11 -4.27 2.86
CA ILE A 75 -2.94 -3.82 1.74
C ILE A 75 -2.54 -2.39 1.45
N SER A 76 -2.21 -2.06 0.22
CA SER A 76 -1.77 -0.71 -0.15
C SER A 76 -2.51 -0.18 -1.36
N ASP A 77 -2.76 1.12 -1.38
CA ASP A 77 -2.92 1.86 -2.62
C ASP A 77 -1.56 2.06 -3.30
N VAL A 78 -1.54 2.67 -4.47
CA VAL A 78 -0.32 2.83 -5.28
C VAL A 78 0.07 4.30 -5.43
N ASP A 79 -0.83 5.09 -6.02
CA ASP A 79 -0.53 6.48 -6.38
C ASP A 79 -0.61 7.35 -5.10
N ASP A 80 0.39 8.19 -4.87
CA ASP A 80 0.59 9.00 -3.65
C ASP A 80 0.72 8.18 -2.33
N THR A 81 0.70 6.85 -2.43
CA THR A 81 0.99 5.94 -1.30
C THR A 81 2.34 5.24 -1.49
N ILE A 82 2.55 4.44 -2.53
CA ILE A 82 3.85 3.79 -2.79
C ILE A 82 4.76 4.67 -3.64
N LYS A 83 4.16 5.39 -4.58
CA LYS A 83 4.86 6.28 -5.52
C LYS A 83 4.09 7.57 -5.74
N SER A 84 4.81 8.63 -6.02
CA SER A 84 4.22 9.92 -6.33
C SER A 84 3.43 9.91 -7.65
N SER A 85 2.29 10.57 -7.64
CA SER A 85 1.52 10.93 -8.83
C SER A 85 2.14 12.11 -9.60
N GLY A 86 3.00 12.90 -8.94
CA GLY A 86 3.58 14.14 -9.46
C GLY A 86 2.56 15.27 -9.64
N GLY A 87 1.38 15.18 -9.00
CA GLY A 87 0.36 16.23 -9.03
C GLY A 87 -0.15 16.56 -10.44
N VAL A 88 -0.28 15.58 -11.33
CA VAL A 88 -0.65 15.79 -12.75
C VAL A 88 -2.06 16.33 -12.87
N LYS A 89 -2.17 17.52 -13.50
CA LYS A 89 -3.46 18.17 -13.84
C LYS A 89 -3.59 18.26 -15.37
N ILE A 90 -4.81 18.10 -15.89
CA ILE A 90 -5.17 18.50 -17.25
C ILE A 90 -6.12 19.70 -17.15
N GLY A 91 -5.64 20.90 -17.46
CA GLY A 91 -6.32 22.14 -17.14
C GLY A 91 -6.45 22.30 -15.63
N ASP A 92 -7.67 22.56 -15.14
CA ASP A 92 -7.96 22.66 -13.69
C ASP A 92 -8.40 21.34 -13.06
N VAL A 93 -8.40 20.24 -13.82
CA VAL A 93 -8.83 18.92 -13.33
C VAL A 93 -7.61 18.10 -12.92
N ALA A 94 -7.52 17.77 -11.62
CA ALA A 94 -6.53 16.80 -11.13
C ALA A 94 -6.85 15.41 -11.68
N LEU A 95 -5.89 14.79 -12.37
CA LEU A 95 -6.04 13.44 -12.95
C LEU A 95 -5.63 12.31 -12.01
N GLY A 96 -5.40 12.61 -10.79
CA GLY A 96 -4.98 11.67 -9.74
C GLY A 96 -3.89 12.31 -8.90
N GLY A 97 -3.98 12.14 -7.61
CA GLY A 97 -3.04 12.59 -6.62
C GLY A 97 -2.70 14.07 -6.59
N ILE A 98 -2.16 14.51 -5.50
CA ILE A 98 -1.81 15.93 -5.28
C ILE A 98 -0.35 16.12 -4.89
N ASP A 99 0.43 15.05 -4.68
CA ASP A 99 1.81 15.19 -4.24
C ASP A 99 2.70 15.72 -5.37
N THR A 100 3.23 16.93 -5.19
CA THR A 100 4.17 17.58 -6.11
C THR A 100 5.60 17.62 -5.58
N GLN A 101 5.86 17.04 -4.40
CA GLN A 101 7.19 17.04 -3.75
C GLN A 101 8.14 16.04 -4.37
N TYR A 102 7.61 15.00 -5.02
CA TYR A 102 8.35 13.95 -5.68
C TYR A 102 7.98 13.91 -7.16
N ASP A 103 8.94 13.51 -7.99
CA ASP A 103 8.68 13.34 -9.41
C ASP A 103 7.66 12.24 -9.68
N ARG A 104 6.91 12.39 -10.76
CA ARG A 104 5.90 11.40 -11.13
C ARG A 104 6.49 10.00 -11.28
N GLY A 105 5.97 9.05 -10.50
CA GLY A 105 6.40 7.65 -10.51
C GLY A 105 7.66 7.38 -9.68
N GLU A 106 8.19 8.41 -8.99
CA GLU A 106 9.23 8.23 -7.97
C GLU A 106 8.63 7.46 -6.78
N MET A 107 9.36 6.46 -6.29
CA MET A 107 8.95 5.68 -5.13
C MET A 107 9.31 6.42 -3.85
N TYR A 108 8.40 6.42 -2.87
CA TYR A 108 8.69 7.08 -1.60
C TYR A 108 9.81 6.37 -0.83
N PRO A 109 10.77 7.13 -0.25
CA PRO A 109 11.90 6.57 0.48
C PRO A 109 11.48 5.65 1.63
N GLY A 110 11.98 4.42 1.64
CA GLY A 110 11.73 3.44 2.71
C GLY A 110 10.41 2.66 2.60
N VAL A 111 9.53 2.96 1.63
CA VAL A 111 8.18 2.36 1.53
C VAL A 111 8.22 0.84 1.45
N PHE A 112 9.06 0.25 0.62
CA PHE A 112 9.11 -1.21 0.44
C PHE A 112 9.61 -1.93 1.68
N GLU A 113 10.61 -1.36 2.34
CA GLU A 113 11.12 -1.90 3.60
C GLU A 113 10.06 -1.80 4.71
N PHE A 114 9.33 -0.67 4.80
CA PHE A 114 8.22 -0.52 5.73
C PHE A 114 7.15 -1.61 5.54
N ILE A 115 6.72 -1.85 4.31
CA ILE A 115 5.73 -2.89 3.97
C ILE A 115 6.26 -4.27 4.38
N LEU A 116 7.53 -4.59 4.06
CA LEU A 116 8.15 -5.86 4.41
C LEU A 116 8.19 -6.07 5.92
N GLN A 117 8.63 -5.07 6.68
CA GLN A 117 8.76 -5.17 8.14
C GLN A 117 7.41 -5.32 8.84
N LEU A 118 6.34 -4.67 8.36
CA LEU A 118 4.97 -4.90 8.82
C LEU A 118 4.51 -6.34 8.54
N SER A 119 4.77 -6.84 7.33
CA SER A 119 4.39 -8.21 6.92
C SER A 119 5.13 -9.28 7.75
N MET A 120 6.37 -9.01 8.17
CA MET A 120 7.21 -9.95 8.90
C MET A 120 6.98 -9.92 10.41
N HIS A 121 6.48 -8.83 10.97
CA HIS A 121 6.43 -8.62 12.42
C HIS A 121 5.69 -9.72 13.19
N SER A 122 4.60 -10.22 12.63
CA SER A 122 3.76 -11.26 13.28
C SER A 122 4.28 -12.68 13.07
N LEU A 123 5.36 -12.86 12.29
CA LEU A 123 5.90 -14.19 12.02
C LEU A 123 6.81 -14.67 13.15
N PRO A 124 6.80 -15.98 13.48
CA PRO A 124 7.71 -16.56 14.45
C PRO A 124 9.17 -16.41 13.98
N LYS A 125 9.99 -15.69 14.75
CA LYS A 125 11.39 -15.37 14.37
C LYS A 125 12.22 -16.62 14.06
N HIS A 126 12.06 -17.71 14.80
CA HIS A 126 12.79 -18.96 14.61
C HIS A 126 12.49 -19.66 13.27
N LEU A 127 11.36 -19.36 12.63
CA LEU A 127 10.98 -19.92 11.34
C LEU A 127 11.48 -19.08 10.16
N VAL A 128 11.83 -17.83 10.40
CA VAL A 128 12.31 -16.90 9.37
C VAL A 128 13.83 -16.95 9.20
N THR A 129 14.58 -17.25 10.28
CA THR A 129 16.06 -17.09 10.35
C THR A 129 16.85 -18.40 10.38
N SER A 130 16.24 -19.58 10.22
CA SER A 130 16.95 -20.87 10.26
C SER A 130 17.88 -21.04 9.04
N GLU A 131 19.16 -21.27 9.30
CA GLU A 131 20.19 -21.52 8.27
C GLU A 131 20.16 -22.95 7.70
N ASP A 132 19.39 -23.88 8.30
CA ASP A 132 19.26 -25.24 7.85
C ASP A 132 18.53 -25.36 6.51
N SER A 133 19.20 -25.91 5.51
CA SER A 133 18.70 -26.07 4.14
C SER A 133 17.42 -26.93 4.04
N ALA A 134 17.20 -27.86 4.96
CA ALA A 134 15.97 -28.67 5.03
C ALA A 134 14.77 -27.85 5.56
N ILE A 135 15.04 -26.84 6.39
CA ILE A 135 14.03 -25.92 6.92
C ILE A 135 13.79 -24.77 5.96
N GLN A 136 14.73 -24.47 5.05
CA GLN A 136 14.57 -23.44 4.01
C GLN A 136 13.39 -23.70 3.07
N SER A 137 13.09 -24.94 2.77
CA SER A 137 11.92 -25.31 1.94
C SER A 137 10.59 -25.22 2.68
N ALA A 138 10.61 -25.20 4.02
CA ALA A 138 9.45 -25.08 4.89
C ALA A 138 9.30 -23.69 5.53
N ARG A 139 10.07 -22.69 5.08
CA ARG A 139 10.00 -21.33 5.62
C ARG A 139 8.59 -20.76 5.45
N ILE A 140 7.98 -20.39 6.57
CA ILE A 140 6.76 -19.59 6.55
C ILE A 140 7.13 -18.22 5.95
N GLN A 141 6.56 -17.95 4.79
CA GLN A 141 6.76 -16.65 4.14
C GLN A 141 5.67 -15.67 4.59
N PRO A 142 6.01 -14.38 4.73
CA PRO A 142 5.00 -13.37 4.97
C PRO A 142 4.01 -13.30 3.81
N ALA A 143 2.78 -12.89 4.10
CA ALA A 143 1.76 -12.70 3.07
C ALA A 143 2.25 -11.68 2.03
N LYS A 144 1.97 -11.96 0.74
CA LYS A 144 2.22 -11.02 -0.35
C LYS A 144 1.36 -9.78 -0.21
N VAL A 145 1.87 -8.66 -0.72
CA VAL A 145 1.21 -7.34 -0.62
C VAL A 145 -0.02 -7.30 -1.52
N ALA A 146 -1.20 -7.06 -0.94
CA ALA A 146 -2.40 -6.81 -1.72
C ALA A 146 -2.48 -5.34 -2.16
N ILE A 147 -2.98 -5.09 -3.36
CA ILE A 147 -3.16 -3.73 -3.88
C ILE A 147 -4.64 -3.46 -4.09
N LEU A 148 -5.13 -2.35 -3.52
CA LEU A 148 -6.45 -1.80 -3.81
C LEU A 148 -6.27 -0.47 -4.54
N THR A 149 -6.45 -0.47 -5.84
CA THR A 149 -6.24 0.74 -6.64
C THR A 149 -7.54 1.28 -7.22
N ALA A 150 -7.63 2.63 -7.30
CA ALA A 150 -8.73 3.32 -7.98
C ALA A 150 -8.62 3.22 -9.51
N ARG A 151 -7.52 2.69 -10.06
CA ARG A 151 -7.35 2.52 -11.51
C ARG A 151 -8.42 1.60 -12.06
N ALA A 152 -9.00 2.01 -13.19
CA ALA A 152 -10.06 1.25 -13.81
C ALA A 152 -9.54 -0.06 -14.42
N GLU A 153 -10.27 -1.15 -14.19
CA GLU A 153 -9.95 -2.49 -14.70
C GLU A 153 -9.93 -2.52 -16.25
N GLU A 154 -10.76 -1.70 -16.88
CA GLU A 154 -10.85 -1.58 -18.34
C GLU A 154 -9.53 -1.09 -18.97
N PHE A 155 -8.72 -0.36 -18.22
CA PHE A 155 -7.36 0.05 -18.63
C PHE A 155 -6.27 -0.91 -18.14
N LYS A 156 -6.62 -2.07 -17.60
CA LYS A 156 -5.70 -3.05 -17.04
C LYS A 156 -4.56 -3.42 -18.01
N VAL A 157 -4.86 -3.56 -19.31
CA VAL A 157 -3.85 -3.92 -20.33
C VAL A 157 -2.69 -2.91 -20.38
N ALA A 158 -2.97 -1.61 -20.15
CA ALA A 158 -1.96 -0.55 -20.17
C ALA A 158 -1.38 -0.24 -18.78
N LEU A 159 -2.14 -0.52 -17.72
CA LEU A 159 -1.83 -0.12 -16.33
C LEU A 159 -1.70 -1.32 -15.39
N GLU A 160 -1.58 -2.53 -15.95
CA GLU A 160 -1.52 -3.76 -15.16
C GLU A 160 -0.30 -3.79 -14.25
N LEU A 161 -0.55 -4.06 -12.96
CA LEU A 161 0.48 -4.29 -11.98
C LEU A 161 0.82 -5.79 -11.98
N LYS A 162 2.02 -6.12 -12.45
CA LYS A 162 2.55 -7.48 -12.53
C LYS A 162 3.83 -7.62 -11.71
N ASP A 163 4.26 -8.84 -11.49
CA ASP A 163 5.52 -9.13 -10.80
C ASP A 163 6.74 -8.52 -11.54
N ASP A 164 6.70 -8.41 -12.87
CA ASP A 164 7.73 -7.79 -13.70
C ASP A 164 7.60 -6.26 -13.82
N SER A 165 6.56 -5.65 -13.26
CA SER A 165 6.43 -4.19 -13.17
C SER A 165 7.51 -3.59 -12.27
N LYS A 166 7.78 -2.27 -12.40
CA LYS A 166 8.73 -1.56 -11.51
C LYS A 166 8.39 -1.79 -10.04
N LEU A 167 7.10 -1.76 -9.67
CA LEU A 167 6.63 -2.00 -8.31
C LEU A 167 6.83 -3.46 -7.87
N GLY A 168 6.42 -4.43 -8.71
CA GLY A 168 6.58 -5.85 -8.40
C GLY A 168 8.03 -6.25 -8.20
N ARG A 169 8.93 -5.78 -9.09
CA ARG A 169 10.38 -6.00 -8.94
C ARG A 169 10.94 -5.38 -7.66
N ALA A 170 10.56 -4.14 -7.32
CA ALA A 170 11.04 -3.48 -6.12
C ALA A 170 10.62 -4.23 -4.84
N LEU A 171 9.39 -4.75 -4.78
CA LEU A 171 8.95 -5.61 -3.68
C LEU A 171 9.79 -6.90 -3.60
N LEU A 172 9.96 -7.60 -4.71
CA LEU A 172 10.73 -8.84 -4.78
C LEU A 172 12.20 -8.62 -4.37
N GLU A 173 12.84 -7.58 -4.90
CA GLU A 173 14.22 -7.21 -4.58
C GLU A 173 14.39 -6.87 -3.10
N THR A 174 13.43 -6.11 -2.52
CA THR A 174 13.45 -5.80 -1.08
C THR A 174 13.33 -7.07 -0.24
N GLY A 175 12.38 -7.95 -0.56
CA GLY A 175 12.22 -9.23 0.13
C GLY A 175 13.48 -10.08 0.08
N LEU A 176 14.11 -10.17 -1.09
CA LEU A 176 15.34 -10.94 -1.29
C LEU A 176 16.52 -10.31 -0.52
N LYS A 177 16.74 -9.00 -0.66
CA LYS A 177 17.87 -8.28 -0.08
C LYS A 177 17.81 -8.21 1.45
N SER A 178 16.65 -7.84 2.00
CA SER A 178 16.48 -7.59 3.43
C SER A 178 16.21 -8.83 4.26
N ALA A 179 15.60 -9.87 3.67
CA ALA A 179 15.13 -11.03 4.42
C ALA A 179 15.39 -12.38 3.73
N GLY A 180 16.07 -12.41 2.58
CA GLY A 180 16.36 -13.64 1.83
C GLY A 180 15.10 -14.32 1.27
N LEU A 181 13.99 -13.59 1.11
CA LEU A 181 12.72 -14.12 0.64
C LEU A 181 12.68 -14.12 -0.90
N GLN A 182 12.65 -15.31 -1.50
CA GLN A 182 12.72 -15.46 -2.96
C GLN A 182 11.38 -15.23 -3.67
N SER A 183 10.25 -15.32 -2.99
CA SER A 183 8.91 -15.27 -3.59
C SER A 183 7.97 -14.26 -2.93
N TRP A 184 8.44 -13.46 -1.95
CA TRP A 184 7.65 -12.38 -1.40
C TRP A 184 7.58 -11.23 -2.42
N GLY A 185 6.41 -10.62 -2.56
CA GLY A 185 6.22 -9.58 -3.55
C GLY A 185 4.75 -9.20 -3.70
N LEU A 186 4.36 -8.93 -4.95
CA LEU A 186 3.00 -8.54 -5.30
C LEU A 186 2.03 -9.72 -5.09
N GLY A 187 0.92 -9.46 -4.42
CA GLY A 187 -0.19 -10.37 -4.20
C GLY A 187 -1.41 -10.02 -5.06
N PRO A 188 -2.62 -10.21 -4.54
CA PRO A 188 -3.84 -9.84 -5.26
C PRO A 188 -3.88 -8.34 -5.58
N VAL A 189 -4.27 -8.01 -6.82
CA VAL A 189 -4.50 -6.63 -7.26
C VAL A 189 -5.98 -6.48 -7.61
N LEU A 190 -6.68 -5.62 -6.88
CA LEU A 190 -8.09 -5.35 -7.07
C LEU A 190 -8.26 -3.94 -7.67
N TYR A 191 -8.78 -3.89 -8.87
CA TYR A 191 -9.01 -2.68 -9.65
C TYR A 191 -10.40 -2.09 -9.39
N GLY A 192 -10.53 -0.78 -9.59
CA GLY A 192 -11.82 -0.13 -9.73
C GLY A 192 -12.45 -0.38 -11.11
N SER A 193 -13.65 0.15 -11.36
CA SER A 193 -14.26 0.16 -12.69
C SER A 193 -14.34 1.59 -13.25
N VAL A 194 -14.41 1.73 -14.59
CA VAL A 194 -14.61 3.06 -15.23
C VAL A 194 -15.94 3.69 -14.80
N ALA A 195 -17.00 2.91 -14.68
CA ALA A 195 -18.30 3.40 -14.20
C ALA A 195 -18.21 4.03 -12.81
N GLU A 196 -17.37 3.47 -11.97
CA GLU A 196 -17.09 3.99 -10.65
C GLU A 196 -16.13 5.19 -10.70
N TRP A 197 -15.25 5.32 -11.67
CA TRP A 197 -14.31 6.43 -11.81
C TRP A 197 -15.02 7.75 -12.17
N VAL A 198 -16.11 7.67 -12.91
CA VAL A 198 -16.95 8.82 -13.28
C VAL A 198 -17.73 9.40 -12.09
N ILE A 199 -18.06 8.57 -11.09
CA ILE A 199 -18.78 9.00 -9.88
C ILE A 199 -17.77 9.18 -8.75
N GLN A 200 -17.15 10.37 -8.66
CA GLN A 200 -16.08 10.67 -7.69
C GLN A 200 -16.50 10.42 -6.23
N ASP A 201 -17.75 10.65 -5.88
CA ASP A 201 -18.28 10.50 -4.52
C ASP A 201 -18.23 9.05 -3.97
N ARG A 202 -17.82 8.08 -4.79
CA ARG A 202 -17.78 6.66 -4.38
C ARG A 202 -16.39 6.02 -4.36
N LYS A 203 -15.33 6.78 -4.50
CA LYS A 203 -13.96 6.21 -4.53
C LYS A 203 -13.61 5.48 -3.22
N GLY A 204 -13.89 6.05 -2.06
CA GLY A 204 -13.67 5.40 -0.76
C GLY A 204 -14.49 4.13 -0.60
N LEU A 205 -15.78 4.15 -0.98
CA LEU A 205 -16.66 2.98 -0.92
C LEU A 205 -16.13 1.81 -1.78
N ARG A 206 -15.46 2.09 -2.88
CA ARG A 206 -14.88 1.06 -3.78
C ARG A 206 -13.71 0.34 -3.18
N LYS A 207 -12.73 1.10 -2.62
CA LYS A 207 -11.60 0.49 -1.93
C LYS A 207 -12.10 -0.36 -0.78
N PHE A 208 -13.15 0.07 -0.08
CA PHE A 208 -13.81 -0.72 0.94
C PHE A 208 -14.48 -1.98 0.36
N THR A 209 -15.23 -1.89 -0.73
CA THR A 209 -15.83 -3.07 -1.41
C THR A 209 -14.76 -4.02 -1.94
N ASN A 210 -13.65 -3.49 -2.46
CA ASN A 210 -12.52 -4.32 -2.88
C ASN A 210 -11.84 -5.01 -1.69
N PHE A 211 -11.78 -4.36 -0.53
CA PHE A 211 -11.34 -5.01 0.70
C PHE A 211 -12.26 -6.19 1.08
N GLU A 212 -13.58 -6.03 1.01
CA GLU A 212 -14.53 -7.13 1.25
C GLU A 212 -14.34 -8.29 0.25
N ARG A 213 -14.08 -7.98 -1.02
CA ARG A 213 -13.73 -9.00 -2.04
C ARG A 213 -12.41 -9.70 -1.70
N LEU A 214 -11.41 -8.97 -1.20
CA LEU A 214 -10.14 -9.55 -0.75
C LEU A 214 -10.36 -10.54 0.41
N LEU A 215 -11.18 -10.18 1.41
CA LEU A 215 -11.54 -11.08 2.50
C LEU A 215 -12.17 -12.40 2.01
N GLN A 216 -12.96 -12.33 0.94
CA GLN A 216 -13.59 -13.51 0.33
C GLN A 216 -12.60 -14.38 -0.45
N GLN A 217 -11.45 -13.83 -0.88
CA GLN A 217 -10.43 -14.55 -1.65
C GLN A 217 -9.45 -15.36 -0.79
N ASP A 218 -9.55 -15.29 0.54
CA ASP A 218 -8.76 -16.15 1.44
C ASP A 218 -9.49 -17.44 1.80
N PRO A 219 -9.49 -18.46 0.92
CA PRO A 219 -10.19 -19.72 1.15
C PRO A 219 -9.52 -20.56 2.25
N SER A 220 -8.26 -20.26 2.59
CA SER A 220 -7.51 -20.98 3.61
C SER A 220 -7.82 -20.49 5.02
N GLY A 221 -8.37 -19.26 5.16
CA GLY A 221 -8.58 -18.59 6.45
C GLY A 221 -7.29 -18.37 7.23
N GLN A 222 -6.14 -18.37 6.52
CA GLN A 222 -4.81 -18.17 7.13
C GLN A 222 -4.50 -16.71 7.36
N LEU A 223 -5.03 -15.82 6.50
CA LEU A 223 -4.90 -14.37 6.66
C LEU A 223 -5.94 -13.90 7.68
N MET A 224 -5.50 -13.61 8.88
CA MET A 224 -6.41 -13.22 9.96
C MET A 224 -6.29 -11.76 10.34
N GLN A 225 -5.32 -11.01 9.77
CA GLN A 225 -5.06 -9.62 10.12
C GLN A 225 -4.62 -8.81 8.90
N TYR A 226 -5.05 -7.56 8.87
CA TYR A 226 -4.78 -6.65 7.77
C TYR A 226 -4.29 -5.30 8.29
N ILE A 227 -3.33 -4.71 7.57
CA ILE A 227 -2.90 -3.33 7.73
C ILE A 227 -3.16 -2.63 6.40
N TYR A 228 -3.97 -1.58 6.41
CA TYR A 228 -4.24 -0.79 5.22
C TYR A 228 -3.32 0.43 5.14
N MET A 229 -2.81 0.71 3.94
CA MET A 229 -2.01 1.88 3.60
C MET A 229 -2.67 2.63 2.45
N GLY A 230 -2.82 3.92 2.62
CA GLY A 230 -3.37 4.84 1.63
C GLY A 230 -2.80 6.24 1.80
N ASP A 231 -3.38 7.22 1.12
CA ASP A 231 -3.00 8.62 1.19
C ASP A 231 -4.16 9.51 1.69
N THR A 232 -3.89 10.81 1.88
CA THR A 232 -4.90 11.78 2.28
C THR A 232 -5.46 12.59 1.11
N GLY A 233 -4.95 12.43 -0.10
CA GLY A 233 -5.37 13.17 -1.30
C GLY A 233 -6.56 12.56 -2.02
N GLU A 234 -6.76 11.25 -1.89
CA GLU A 234 -7.93 10.53 -2.40
C GLU A 234 -8.81 10.04 -1.22
N LEU A 235 -9.91 9.35 -1.47
CA LEU A 235 -10.84 8.90 -0.42
C LEU A 235 -10.33 7.64 0.33
N ASP A 236 -9.03 7.48 0.48
CA ASP A 236 -8.40 6.37 1.19
C ASP A 236 -8.63 6.43 2.68
N GLN A 237 -8.65 7.64 3.23
CA GLN A 237 -9.00 7.83 4.63
C GLN A 237 -10.40 7.29 4.92
N GLU A 238 -11.41 7.61 4.08
CA GLU A 238 -12.77 7.11 4.27
C GLU A 238 -12.84 5.58 4.19
N ALA A 239 -12.13 4.99 3.21
CA ALA A 239 -12.05 3.55 3.06
C ALA A 239 -11.40 2.88 4.28
N GLY A 240 -10.24 3.38 4.74
CA GLY A 240 -9.55 2.85 5.91
C GLY A 240 -10.38 2.99 7.19
N GLU A 241 -11.07 4.12 7.38
CA GLU A 241 -11.97 4.31 8.50
C GLU A 241 -13.18 3.37 8.47
N ALA A 242 -13.75 3.11 7.28
CA ALA A 242 -14.81 2.13 7.10
C ALA A 242 -14.33 0.72 7.43
N MET A 243 -13.12 0.32 6.98
CA MET A 243 -12.51 -0.96 7.35
C MET A 243 -12.36 -1.11 8.88
N CYS A 244 -11.92 -0.06 9.58
CA CYS A 244 -11.83 -0.07 11.04
C CYS A 244 -13.20 -0.15 11.73
N ARG A 245 -14.25 0.45 11.14
CA ARG A 245 -15.61 0.43 11.70
C ARG A 245 -16.27 -0.93 11.56
N GLU A 246 -16.20 -1.51 10.36
CA GLU A 246 -16.97 -2.71 9.99
C GLU A 246 -16.23 -4.01 10.29
N TYR A 247 -14.87 -3.98 10.31
CA TYR A 247 -14.03 -5.17 10.48
C TYR A 247 -12.92 -4.99 11.54
N PRO A 248 -13.25 -4.46 12.75
CA PRO A 248 -12.24 -4.18 13.79
C PRO A 248 -11.50 -5.44 14.28
N GLU A 249 -12.07 -6.64 14.10
CA GLU A 249 -11.47 -7.90 14.51
C GLU A 249 -10.29 -8.33 13.63
N VAL A 250 -10.29 -7.96 12.34
CA VAL A 250 -9.26 -8.34 11.37
C VAL A 250 -8.36 -7.17 10.96
N VAL A 251 -8.84 -5.92 11.01
CA VAL A 251 -8.04 -4.74 10.72
C VAL A 251 -7.20 -4.36 11.93
N LYS A 252 -5.88 -4.34 11.80
CA LYS A 252 -4.93 -3.98 12.86
C LYS A 252 -4.72 -2.49 12.98
N ALA A 253 -4.49 -1.84 11.85
CA ALA A 253 -4.18 -0.42 11.75
C ALA A 253 -4.42 0.09 10.33
N VAL A 254 -4.56 1.41 10.22
CA VAL A 254 -4.58 2.15 8.96
C VAL A 254 -3.45 3.17 9.00
N PHE A 255 -2.64 3.24 7.95
CA PHE A 255 -1.57 4.22 7.77
C PHE A 255 -1.90 5.10 6.57
N LEU A 256 -1.97 6.41 6.77
CA LEU A 256 -2.34 7.40 5.76
C LEU A 256 -1.18 8.36 5.50
N HIS A 257 -0.61 8.27 4.31
CA HIS A 257 0.43 9.18 3.85
C HIS A 257 -0.17 10.56 3.60
N VAL A 258 0.34 11.55 4.32
CA VAL A 258 -0.09 12.95 4.18
C VAL A 258 0.59 13.52 2.94
N VAL A 259 -0.17 13.77 1.90
CA VAL A 259 0.29 14.33 0.64
C VAL A 259 -0.19 15.76 0.46
N SER A 260 0.59 16.59 -0.25
CA SER A 260 0.31 18.01 -0.40
C SER A 260 0.97 18.58 -1.66
N GLU A 261 0.40 19.66 -2.18
CA GLU A 261 1.03 20.49 -3.22
C GLU A 261 2.17 21.37 -2.66
N THR A 262 2.29 21.48 -1.33
CA THR A 262 3.31 22.32 -0.68
C THR A 262 4.13 21.50 0.31
N PRO A 263 5.43 21.84 0.50
CA PRO A 263 6.28 21.19 1.50
C PRO A 263 5.77 21.42 2.94
N TYR A 264 6.14 20.49 3.82
CA TYR A 264 5.84 20.55 5.26
C TYR A 264 4.34 20.65 5.60
N PRO A 265 3.47 19.83 5.02
CA PRO A 265 2.07 19.84 5.39
C PRO A 265 1.90 19.45 6.87
N PRO A 266 0.90 20.01 7.57
CA PRO A 266 0.61 19.58 8.93
C PRO A 266 0.15 18.11 8.95
N VAL A 267 0.79 17.30 9.79
CA VAL A 267 0.41 15.89 9.98
C VAL A 267 -0.66 15.81 11.06
N PRO A 268 -1.87 15.33 10.75
CA PRO A 268 -2.92 15.17 11.76
C PRO A 268 -2.50 14.20 12.87
N PRO A 269 -2.96 14.40 14.12
CA PRO A 269 -2.72 13.45 15.18
C PRO A 269 -3.39 12.10 14.87
N PRO A 270 -2.84 10.98 15.34
CA PRO A 270 -3.46 9.67 15.18
C PRO A 270 -4.81 9.64 15.92
N LYS A 271 -5.74 8.85 15.40
CA LYS A 271 -7.05 8.63 16.02
C LYS A 271 -7.38 7.16 16.15
N LEU A 272 -8.33 6.84 17.03
CA LEU A 272 -8.83 5.47 17.20
C LEU A 272 -10.25 5.34 16.65
N ILE A 273 -10.49 4.29 15.87
CA ILE A 273 -11.84 3.92 15.40
C ILE A 273 -12.08 2.46 15.81
N ASN A 274 -13.06 2.23 16.65
CA ASN A 274 -13.34 0.92 17.27
C ASN A 274 -12.07 0.25 17.86
N GLY A 275 -11.21 1.07 18.51
CA GLY A 275 -9.94 0.61 19.09
C GLY A 275 -8.82 0.34 18.07
N ARG A 276 -9.02 0.63 16.80
CA ARG A 276 -8.01 0.48 15.75
C ARG A 276 -7.37 1.82 15.43
N PRO A 277 -6.03 1.90 15.42
CA PRO A 277 -5.33 3.15 15.13
C PRO A 277 -5.41 3.51 13.65
N VAL A 278 -5.75 4.76 13.38
CA VAL A 278 -5.58 5.45 12.10
C VAL A 278 -4.45 6.44 12.28
N VAL A 279 -3.33 6.17 11.63
CA VAL A 279 -2.06 6.88 11.77
C VAL A 279 -1.80 7.73 10.55
N PHE A 280 -1.53 9.00 10.75
CA PHE A 280 -1.10 9.91 9.68
C PHE A 280 0.42 10.07 9.77
N PHE A 281 1.07 10.11 8.61
CA PHE A 281 2.52 10.23 8.52
C PHE A 281 2.95 10.99 7.28
N ARG A 282 4.17 11.55 7.28
CA ARG A 282 4.72 12.23 6.11
C ARG A 282 5.86 11.45 5.46
N THR A 283 6.70 10.78 6.24
CA THR A 283 7.73 9.88 5.73
C THR A 283 7.51 8.46 6.23
N TYR A 284 8.00 7.47 5.50
CA TYR A 284 7.90 6.08 5.93
C TYR A 284 8.73 5.78 7.19
N VAL A 285 9.71 6.62 7.52
CA VAL A 285 10.41 6.56 8.82
C VAL A 285 9.46 6.97 9.96
N GLY A 286 8.73 8.07 9.80
CA GLY A 286 7.72 8.48 10.78
C GLY A 286 6.60 7.44 10.93
N ALA A 287 6.16 6.81 9.82
CA ALA A 287 5.22 5.69 9.86
C ALA A 287 5.79 4.51 10.65
N ALA A 288 7.07 4.15 10.43
CA ALA A 288 7.73 3.05 11.10
C ALA A 288 7.94 3.30 12.60
N ALA A 289 8.28 4.54 13.00
CA ALA A 289 8.34 4.92 14.42
C ALA A 289 6.98 4.71 15.10
N LYS A 290 5.90 5.18 14.50
CA LYS A 290 4.53 4.98 15.00
C LYS A 290 4.10 3.51 15.00
N ALA A 291 4.45 2.76 13.96
CA ALA A 291 4.20 1.31 13.92
C ALA A 291 4.91 0.57 15.06
N THR A 292 6.14 0.98 15.38
CA THR A 292 6.91 0.41 16.49
C THR A 292 6.27 0.74 17.84
N GLN A 293 5.84 1.97 18.06
CA GLN A 293 5.10 2.38 19.27
C GLN A 293 3.79 1.61 19.45
N LEU A 294 3.15 1.23 18.34
CA LEU A 294 1.92 0.41 18.32
C LEU A 294 2.19 -1.10 18.40
N ASN A 295 3.44 -1.53 18.54
CA ASN A 295 3.86 -2.93 18.51
C ASN A 295 3.43 -3.68 17.23
N LEU A 296 3.49 -2.97 16.09
CA LEU A 296 3.28 -3.50 14.74
C LEU A 296 4.60 -3.68 13.97
N MET A 297 5.71 -3.22 14.54
CA MET A 297 7.06 -3.33 13.99
C MET A 297 8.08 -3.49 15.12
N SER A 298 9.18 -4.19 14.85
CA SER A 298 10.30 -4.31 15.81
C SER A 298 11.27 -3.13 15.68
N TYR A 299 12.09 -2.88 16.71
CA TYR A 299 13.17 -1.87 16.63
C TYR A 299 14.15 -2.16 15.47
N SER A 300 14.48 -3.42 15.22
CA SER A 300 15.32 -3.78 14.06
C SER A 300 14.62 -3.49 12.73
N GLY A 301 13.30 -3.66 12.65
CA GLY A 301 12.50 -3.29 11.50
C GLY A 301 12.50 -1.77 11.27
N LEU A 302 12.29 -0.99 12.32
CA LEU A 302 12.39 0.47 12.28
C LEU A 302 13.74 0.92 11.75
N LEU A 303 14.85 0.35 12.28
CA LEU A 303 16.20 0.70 11.83
C LEU A 303 16.40 0.42 10.33
N LYS A 304 15.91 -0.73 9.83
CA LYS A 304 15.99 -1.07 8.39
C LYS A 304 15.21 -0.09 7.51
N VAL A 305 14.04 0.38 7.97
CA VAL A 305 13.29 1.43 7.24
C VAL A 305 14.07 2.74 7.22
N CYS A 306 14.69 3.12 8.34
CA CYS A 306 15.56 4.30 8.40
C CYS A 306 16.73 4.19 7.41
N GLN A 307 17.42 3.04 7.39
CA GLN A 307 18.53 2.77 6.46
C GLN A 307 18.08 2.86 5.00
N ALA A 308 16.96 2.20 4.66
CA ALA A 308 16.42 2.21 3.29
C ALA A 308 15.99 3.61 2.84
N ALA A 309 15.39 4.41 3.73
CA ALA A 309 14.98 5.77 3.42
C ALA A 309 16.18 6.71 3.25
N SER A 310 17.17 6.61 4.12
CA SER A 310 18.41 7.40 4.03
C SER A 310 19.21 7.07 2.76
N GLU A 311 19.31 5.79 2.40
CA GLU A 311 19.97 5.36 1.16
C GLU A 311 19.24 5.86 -0.09
N ALA A 312 17.91 5.89 -0.08
CA ALA A 312 17.12 6.39 -1.20
C ALA A 312 17.32 7.90 -1.46
N LEU A 313 17.66 8.68 -0.43
CA LEU A 313 17.88 10.13 -0.53
C LEU A 313 19.37 10.54 -0.49
N LYS A 314 20.32 9.60 -0.51
CA LYS A 314 21.75 9.89 -0.35
C LYS A 314 22.33 10.92 -1.34
N ASP A 315 21.78 10.96 -2.56
CA ASP A 315 22.19 11.86 -3.64
C ASP A 315 21.33 13.15 -3.72
N VAL A 316 20.36 13.30 -2.84
CA VAL A 316 19.48 14.47 -2.73
C VAL A 316 20.13 15.50 -1.83
N ASP A 317 20.00 16.80 -2.16
CA ASP A 317 20.52 17.89 -1.36
C ASP A 317 19.91 17.87 0.07
N GLN A 318 20.75 18.07 1.08
CA GLN A 318 20.29 18.09 2.48
C GLN A 318 19.37 19.28 2.81
N GLU A 319 19.39 20.33 2.00
CA GLU A 319 18.47 21.47 2.12
C GLU A 319 17.11 21.19 1.43
N ASP A 320 17.01 20.12 0.63
CA ASP A 320 15.75 19.71 0.02
C ASP A 320 14.71 19.33 1.09
N SER A 321 13.46 19.70 0.85
CA SER A 321 12.34 19.40 1.76
C SER A 321 12.23 17.92 2.11
N LYS A 322 12.59 17.03 1.19
CA LYS A 322 12.58 15.56 1.40
C LYS A 322 13.54 15.16 2.51
N TRP A 323 14.77 15.74 2.52
CA TRP A 323 15.76 15.49 3.58
C TRP A 323 15.34 16.09 4.92
N VAL A 324 14.85 17.32 4.91
CA VAL A 324 14.40 18.01 6.14
C VAL A 324 13.26 17.25 6.82
N GLU A 325 12.30 16.76 6.05
CA GLU A 325 11.21 15.92 6.57
C GLU A 325 11.73 14.56 7.08
N LEU A 326 12.65 13.94 6.34
CA LEU A 326 13.26 12.68 6.76
C LEU A 326 14.08 12.84 8.05
N GLU A 327 14.92 13.88 8.16
CA GLU A 327 15.77 14.11 9.35
C GLU A 327 14.93 14.28 10.62
N ARG A 328 13.82 15.02 10.55
CA ARG A 328 12.88 15.15 11.66
C ARG A 328 12.36 13.78 12.11
N ASP A 329 11.96 12.94 11.17
CA ASP A 329 11.38 11.64 11.47
C ASP A 329 12.44 10.60 11.88
N LEU A 330 13.72 10.76 11.44
CA LEU A 330 14.87 10.00 11.95
C LEU A 330 15.15 10.34 13.42
N GLU A 331 14.97 11.60 13.83
CA GLU A 331 15.07 11.97 15.24
C GLU A 331 13.96 11.32 16.08
N GLU A 332 12.68 11.33 15.61
CA GLU A 332 11.59 10.60 16.26
C GLU A 332 11.91 9.09 16.36
N ALA A 333 12.47 8.49 15.32
CA ALA A 333 12.87 7.09 15.30
C ALA A 333 13.95 6.78 16.36
N SER A 334 14.98 7.64 16.47
CA SER A 334 16.04 7.47 17.47
C SER A 334 15.48 7.53 18.90
N GLN A 335 14.56 8.46 19.18
CA GLN A 335 13.87 8.58 20.45
C GLN A 335 12.99 7.35 20.73
N THR A 336 12.27 6.86 19.74
CA THR A 336 11.42 5.65 19.84
C THR A 336 12.25 4.42 20.21
N MET A 337 13.49 4.31 19.71
CA MET A 337 14.44 3.25 20.05
C MET A 337 15.18 3.46 21.36
N GLY A 338 15.06 4.65 21.99
CA GLY A 338 15.81 5.02 23.19
C GLY A 338 17.31 5.17 22.93
N LEU A 339 17.72 5.47 21.70
CA LEU A 339 19.13 5.65 21.31
C LEU A 339 19.54 7.12 21.35
N THR A 340 20.80 7.36 21.74
CA THR A 340 21.38 8.71 21.55
C THR A 340 21.65 8.95 20.06
N LYS A 341 21.63 10.21 19.61
CA LYS A 341 21.88 10.59 18.22
C LYS A 341 23.14 9.91 17.67
N ARG A 342 24.23 9.92 18.43
CA ARG A 342 25.52 9.32 18.04
C ARG A 342 25.43 7.81 17.83
N VAL A 343 24.75 7.08 18.74
CA VAL A 343 24.59 5.62 18.62
C VAL A 343 23.69 5.29 17.44
N PHE A 344 22.63 6.06 17.25
CA PHE A 344 21.72 5.90 16.14
C PHE A 344 22.41 6.12 14.78
N GLU A 345 23.22 7.16 14.64
CA GLU A 345 24.02 7.42 13.42
C GLU A 345 25.00 6.28 13.10
N ILE A 346 25.61 5.66 14.14
CA ILE A 346 26.46 4.48 13.96
C ILE A 346 25.65 3.29 13.45
N GLU A 347 24.50 3.02 14.06
CA GLU A 347 23.62 1.90 13.64
C GLU A 347 23.07 2.11 12.23
N LEU A 348 22.74 3.35 11.83
CA LEU A 348 22.30 3.67 10.47
C LEU A 348 23.35 3.30 9.41
N ARG A 349 24.65 3.48 9.72
CA ARG A 349 25.75 3.26 8.79
C ARG A 349 26.42 1.90 8.91
N LYS A 350 25.93 1.04 9.81
CA LYS A 350 26.59 -0.22 10.14
C LYS A 350 26.73 -1.18 8.93
N ASP A 351 25.78 -1.12 8.02
CA ASP A 351 25.78 -1.91 6.78
C ASP A 351 26.45 -1.19 5.60
N ASP A 352 26.98 0.04 5.82
CA ASP A 352 27.76 0.75 4.82
C ASP A 352 29.17 0.13 4.73
N PRO A 353 29.58 -0.41 3.55
CA PRO A 353 30.89 -1.04 3.37
C PRO A 353 32.08 -0.10 3.71
N PHE A 354 31.95 1.20 3.48
CA PHE A 354 32.97 2.19 3.81
C PHE A 354 33.08 2.43 5.32
N PHE A 355 31.97 2.41 6.04
CA PHE A 355 31.98 2.63 7.49
C PHE A 355 32.55 1.43 8.25
N SER A 356 32.26 0.21 7.82
CA SER A 356 32.79 -1.02 8.38
C SER A 356 34.31 -1.08 8.27
N TRP A 357 34.89 -0.53 7.21
CA TRP A 357 36.35 -0.49 6.99
C TRP A 357 37.06 0.51 7.92
N GLN A 358 36.46 1.69 8.17
CA GLN A 358 37.01 2.69 9.08
C GLN A 358 36.99 2.24 10.56
N SER A 359 35.98 1.50 10.98
CA SER A 359 35.89 0.97 12.34
C SER A 359 36.92 -0.11 12.63
N GLN A 360 37.31 -0.92 11.61
CA GLN A 360 38.36 -1.94 11.72
C GLN A 360 39.78 -1.35 11.65
N ALA A 361 39.95 -0.20 11.01
CA ALA A 361 41.24 0.46 10.92
C ALA A 361 41.61 1.32 12.16
N SER A 362 40.67 1.46 13.11
CA SER A 362 40.83 2.25 14.35
C SER A 362 41.02 1.39 15.60
N THR A 363 41.04 0.07 15.44
CA THR A 363 41.39 -0.93 16.49
C THR A 363 42.75 -1.51 16.22
#